data_1ab197dcf76e19d01c999901c4823460
#
_entry.id   1ab197dcf76e19d01c999901c4823460
#
_cell.length_a   1.000
_cell.length_b   1.000
_cell.length_c   1.000
_cell.angle_alpha   90.00
_cell.angle_beta   90.00
_cell.angle_gamma   90.00
#
_symmetry.space_group_name_H-M   'P 1'
#
loop_
_entity.id
_entity.type
_entity.pdbx_description
1 polymer ?
#
loop_
_entity_poly.entity_id
_entity_poly.type
_entity_poly.pdbx_seq_one_letter_code
_entity_poly.pdbx_strand_id
1 'polypeptide(L)'
;MKKLLAGAAIALATLASSAQADGHASYPERPIMLMVSYGAGGATDFQARIVTMTAGNDDALGMPVAIINKPGAGGRVGWNWLATAAEADGYTMGAYNIPHFIAQSIQGGVEYSADSFEPIANWGADPAVFVVAADSEFNSMADVIDWAKANPGKLTFSGAGLFVGHHIAALQIEKAADVKMAYIPNKSGGSGAMKAVIAGEVMAGVNNLSDAFRAREAGTIKILGVADLERNAFMEDVPTLMEQGL
;
A
#
# COMPACT_ATOMS: atom_id res chain seq x y z
N MET A 1 68.98 11.64 37.92
CA MET A 1 67.69 12.27 37.67
C MET A 1 67.05 11.97 36.30
N LYS A 2 67.64 11.12 35.44
CA LYS A 2 67.08 10.80 34.08
C LYS A 2 66.34 9.47 33.99
N LYS A 3 66.22 8.70 35.06
CA LYS A 3 65.54 7.39 35.08
C LYS A 3 64.17 7.40 35.73
N LEU A 4 63.73 8.49 36.30
CA LEU A 4 62.40 8.63 36.95
C LEU A 4 61.33 9.22 36.02
N LEU A 5 61.68 9.77 34.86
CA LEU A 5 60.76 10.35 33.90
C LEU A 5 60.20 9.35 32.88
N ALA A 6 60.82 8.18 32.71
CA ALA A 6 60.38 7.16 31.79
C ALA A 6 59.23 6.28 32.35
N GLY A 7 59.09 6.20 33.67
CA GLY A 7 58.02 5.40 34.26
C GLY A 7 56.64 6.08 34.32
N ALA A 8 56.59 7.40 34.29
CA ALA A 8 55.35 8.16 34.34
C ALA A 8 54.64 8.24 32.98
N ALA A 9 55.37 8.15 31.85
CA ALA A 9 54.80 8.19 30.51
C ALA A 9 54.11 6.90 30.09
N ILE A 10 54.53 5.77 30.63
CA ILE A 10 53.94 4.43 30.31
C ILE A 10 52.66 4.21 31.14
N ALA A 11 52.56 4.75 32.32
CA ALA A 11 51.36 4.66 33.17
C ALA A 11 50.19 5.52 32.66
N LEU A 12 50.43 6.59 31.92
CA LEU A 12 49.37 7.41 31.31
C LEU A 12 48.85 6.84 30.01
N ALA A 13 49.61 5.99 29.32
CA ALA A 13 49.18 5.38 28.04
C ALA A 13 48.23 4.18 28.22
N THR A 14 48.21 3.58 29.43
CA THR A 14 47.30 2.43 29.72
C THR A 14 45.94 2.85 30.28
N LEU A 15 45.73 4.11 30.58
CA LEU A 15 44.43 4.64 31.05
C LEU A 15 43.56 5.20 29.91
N ALA A 16 44.08 5.29 28.69
CA ALA A 16 43.33 5.79 27.51
C ALA A 16 42.64 4.71 26.69
N SER A 17 42.72 3.43 27.10
CA SER A 17 42.19 2.29 26.29
C SER A 17 40.91 1.68 26.82
N SER A 18 40.21 2.31 27.77
CA SER A 18 38.98 1.76 28.32
C SER A 18 37.75 2.63 28.20
N ALA A 19 37.73 3.52 27.18
CA ALA A 19 36.52 4.27 26.83
C ALA A 19 36.06 3.89 25.41
N GLN A 20 36.14 2.62 25.07
CA GLN A 20 35.22 2.05 24.06
C GLN A 20 34.03 1.56 24.84
N ALA A 21 33.16 2.50 25.22
CA ALA A 21 31.82 2.16 25.57
C ALA A 21 31.23 1.41 24.36
N ASP A 22 30.88 0.14 24.53
CA ASP A 22 30.01 -0.58 23.65
C ASP A 22 28.67 0.17 23.60
N GLY A 23 28.65 1.22 22.81
CA GLY A 23 27.46 1.96 22.46
C GLY A 23 26.71 1.23 21.37
N HIS A 24 26.38 -0.03 21.58
CA HIS A 24 25.20 -0.59 20.96
C HIS A 24 24.01 0.05 21.68
N ALA A 25 23.66 1.26 21.26
CA ALA A 25 22.34 1.78 21.57
C ALA A 25 21.36 0.68 21.23
N SER A 26 20.58 0.22 22.22
CA SER A 26 19.61 -0.86 22.05
C SER A 26 18.47 -0.33 21.19
N TYR A 27 18.61 -0.42 19.88
CA TYR A 27 17.52 -0.07 18.95
C TYR A 27 16.57 -1.27 18.82
N PRO A 28 15.23 -1.04 18.90
CA PRO A 28 14.57 0.23 19.25
C PRO A 28 14.42 0.44 20.78
N GLU A 29 14.63 1.68 21.25
CA GLU A 29 14.43 2.08 22.66
C GLU A 29 13.02 2.67 22.94
N ARG A 30 12.25 2.92 21.88
CA ARG A 30 10.90 3.49 21.93
C ARG A 30 10.05 2.93 20.79
N PRO A 31 8.71 3.06 20.86
CA PRO A 31 7.83 2.60 19.78
C PRO A 31 8.21 3.17 18.42
N ILE A 32 8.15 2.33 17.40
CA ILE A 32 8.35 2.72 16.01
C ILE A 32 7.00 3.13 15.43
N MET A 33 6.98 4.16 14.60
CA MET A 33 5.79 4.61 13.89
C MET A 33 5.78 4.05 12.46
N LEU A 34 4.68 3.40 12.06
CA LEU A 34 4.43 3.01 10.67
C LEU A 34 3.33 3.89 10.08
N MET A 35 3.70 4.77 9.16
CA MET A 35 2.77 5.62 8.42
C MET A 35 2.13 4.82 7.28
N VAL A 36 0.80 4.82 7.22
CA VAL A 36 -0.01 4.25 6.15
C VAL A 36 -0.69 5.39 5.38
N SER A 37 -0.44 5.47 4.08
CA SER A 37 -0.91 6.56 3.20
C SER A 37 -2.39 6.43 2.79
N TYR A 38 -3.13 5.54 3.44
CA TYR A 38 -4.56 5.26 3.17
C TYR A 38 -5.38 5.26 4.44
N GLY A 39 -6.70 5.31 4.27
CA GLY A 39 -7.65 5.31 5.39
C GLY A 39 -7.61 4.03 6.21
N ALA A 40 -7.88 4.15 7.50
CA ALA A 40 -8.01 3.03 8.40
C ALA A 40 -9.08 2.04 7.93
N GLY A 41 -8.83 0.74 8.08
CA GLY A 41 -9.71 -0.34 7.65
C GLY A 41 -9.65 -0.70 6.17
N GLY A 42 -8.84 0.02 5.35
CA GLY A 42 -8.55 -0.40 3.97
C GLY A 42 -7.46 -1.48 3.92
N ALA A 43 -7.24 -2.06 2.73
CA ALA A 43 -6.33 -3.19 2.53
C ALA A 43 -4.91 -2.94 3.09
N THR A 44 -4.29 -1.82 2.74
CA THR A 44 -2.93 -1.50 3.22
C THR A 44 -2.88 -1.34 4.75
N ASP A 45 -3.88 -0.71 5.37
CA ASP A 45 -3.97 -0.55 6.82
C ASP A 45 -4.15 -1.90 7.52
N PHE A 46 -5.01 -2.76 6.97
CA PHE A 46 -5.23 -4.11 7.49
C PHE A 46 -3.96 -4.97 7.44
N GLN A 47 -3.28 -4.99 6.29
CA GLN A 47 -2.02 -5.71 6.14
C GLN A 47 -0.93 -5.17 7.07
N ALA A 48 -0.79 -3.84 7.17
CA ALA A 48 0.15 -3.21 8.08
C ALA A 48 -0.09 -3.63 9.54
N ARG A 49 -1.35 -3.69 9.99
CA ARG A 49 -1.71 -4.14 11.35
C ARG A 49 -1.33 -5.59 11.61
N ILE A 50 -1.55 -6.48 10.65
CA ILE A 50 -1.16 -7.90 10.78
C ILE A 50 0.36 -8.03 10.94
N VAL A 51 1.12 -7.38 10.06
CA VAL A 51 2.59 -7.44 10.10
C VAL A 51 3.14 -6.85 11.40
N THR A 52 2.60 -5.71 11.84
CA THR A 52 3.08 -5.04 13.06
C THR A 52 2.71 -5.76 14.36
N MET A 53 1.64 -6.56 14.37
CA MET A 53 1.32 -7.42 15.51
C MET A 53 2.44 -8.43 15.82
N THR A 54 3.08 -8.97 14.79
CA THR A 54 4.20 -9.91 14.95
C THR A 54 5.51 -9.18 15.17
N ALA A 55 5.75 -8.08 14.46
CA ALA A 55 7.00 -7.32 14.54
C ALA A 55 7.26 -6.71 15.91
N GLY A 56 6.21 -6.37 16.66
CA GLY A 56 6.31 -5.78 17.99
C GLY A 56 6.59 -6.77 19.14
N ASN A 57 6.66 -8.07 18.85
CA ASN A 57 6.93 -9.09 19.88
C ASN A 57 8.38 -9.03 20.39
N ASP A 58 8.61 -9.52 21.60
CA ASP A 58 9.93 -9.54 22.25
C ASP A 58 11.00 -10.29 21.43
N ASP A 59 10.58 -11.36 20.73
CA ASP A 59 11.47 -12.16 19.86
C ASP A 59 11.85 -11.45 18.53
N ALA A 60 11.24 -10.27 18.26
CA ALA A 60 11.53 -9.48 17.06
C ALA A 60 12.09 -8.09 17.46
N LEU A 61 11.26 -7.06 17.42
CA LEU A 61 11.72 -5.70 17.75
C LEU A 61 11.69 -5.39 19.26
N GLY A 62 10.93 -6.14 20.04
CA GLY A 62 10.76 -5.91 21.48
C GLY A 62 10.07 -4.58 21.81
N MET A 63 9.59 -3.84 20.80
CA MET A 63 8.91 -2.56 20.96
C MET A 63 7.68 -2.50 20.04
N PRO A 64 6.57 -1.89 20.50
CA PRO A 64 5.37 -1.74 19.67
C PRO A 64 5.64 -0.95 18.39
N VAL A 65 4.97 -1.35 17.30
CA VAL A 65 4.89 -0.56 16.07
C VAL A 65 3.51 0.10 16.00
N ALA A 66 3.48 1.42 16.16
CA ALA A 66 2.26 2.22 16.16
C ALA A 66 1.90 2.64 14.72
N ILE A 67 0.66 2.37 14.30
CA ILE A 67 0.19 2.76 12.97
C ILE A 67 -0.46 4.14 13.01
N ILE A 68 -0.05 5.01 12.09
CA ILE A 68 -0.74 6.28 11.81
C ILE A 68 -1.23 6.30 10.36
N ASN A 69 -2.46 6.76 10.16
CA ASN A 69 -3.03 6.90 8.82
C ASN A 69 -2.94 8.36 8.36
N LYS A 70 -2.36 8.57 7.16
CA LYS A 70 -2.29 9.89 6.49
C LYS A 70 -2.86 9.78 5.08
N PRO A 71 -4.19 9.61 4.94
CA PRO A 71 -4.84 9.42 3.64
C PRO A 71 -4.89 10.72 2.83
N GLY A 72 -5.01 10.56 1.53
CA GLY A 72 -5.28 11.67 0.61
C GLY A 72 -4.52 11.57 -0.70
N ALA A 73 -5.14 12.07 -1.76
CA ALA A 73 -4.59 12.17 -3.11
C ALA A 73 -3.93 10.86 -3.64
N GLY A 74 -4.56 9.70 -3.34
CA GLY A 74 -4.04 8.39 -3.77
C GLY A 74 -2.75 7.96 -3.07
N GLY A 75 -2.51 8.44 -1.84
CA GLY A 75 -1.31 8.17 -1.05
C GLY A 75 -0.28 9.30 -1.02
N ARG A 76 -0.36 10.25 -1.95
CA ARG A 76 0.61 11.37 -2.08
C ARG A 76 0.78 12.17 -0.79
N VAL A 77 -0.30 12.39 -0.04
CA VAL A 77 -0.25 13.16 1.21
C VAL A 77 0.67 12.49 2.24
N GLY A 78 0.51 11.18 2.43
CA GLY A 78 1.34 10.43 3.39
C GLY A 78 2.79 10.34 2.95
N TRP A 79 3.05 10.03 1.69
CA TRP A 79 4.43 9.89 1.18
C TRP A 79 5.16 11.23 1.09
N ASN A 80 4.49 12.33 0.72
CA ASN A 80 5.08 13.67 0.81
C ASN A 80 5.45 14.00 2.27
N TRP A 81 4.55 13.73 3.22
CA TRP A 81 4.85 13.94 4.63
C TRP A 81 6.06 13.11 5.09
N LEU A 82 6.14 11.85 4.67
CA LEU A 82 7.29 10.99 5.00
C LEU A 82 8.60 11.56 4.45
N ALA A 83 8.59 12.08 3.22
CA ALA A 83 9.77 12.62 2.56
C ALA A 83 10.22 13.97 3.12
N THR A 84 9.29 14.80 3.64
CA THR A 84 9.60 16.20 3.93
C THR A 84 9.49 16.58 5.40
N ALA A 85 8.75 15.82 6.21
CA ALA A 85 8.41 16.19 7.59
C ALA A 85 8.67 15.09 8.63
N ALA A 86 8.90 13.84 8.21
CA ALA A 86 9.28 12.77 9.13
C ALA A 86 10.78 12.89 9.47
N GLU A 87 11.14 12.62 10.72
CA GLU A 87 12.53 12.54 11.11
C GLU A 87 13.18 11.25 10.56
N ALA A 88 14.41 11.37 10.03
CA ALA A 88 15.17 10.24 9.48
C ALA A 88 16.04 9.60 10.59
N ASP A 89 15.44 9.22 11.71
CA ASP A 89 16.09 8.69 12.91
C ASP A 89 15.88 7.16 13.09
N GLY A 90 15.25 6.51 12.11
CA GLY A 90 14.93 5.08 12.15
C GLY A 90 13.63 4.75 12.90
N TYR A 91 12.94 5.71 13.52
CA TYR A 91 11.70 5.47 14.27
C TYR A 91 10.43 5.80 13.49
N THR A 92 10.57 6.26 12.25
CA THR A 92 9.43 6.46 11.34
C THR A 92 9.62 5.68 10.07
N MET A 93 8.73 4.75 9.81
CA MET A 93 8.64 3.97 8.57
C MET A 93 7.40 4.36 7.79
N GLY A 94 7.38 4.09 6.48
CA GLY A 94 6.22 4.28 5.63
C GLY A 94 5.84 3.03 4.88
N ALA A 95 4.55 2.71 4.86
CA ALA A 95 4.00 1.74 3.93
C ALA A 95 3.83 2.38 2.56
N TYR A 96 4.35 1.77 1.50
CA TYR A 96 4.12 2.22 0.14
C TYR A 96 3.68 1.08 -0.77
N ASN A 97 2.98 1.43 -1.81
CA ASN A 97 2.40 0.48 -2.75
C ASN A 97 2.99 0.66 -4.14
N ILE A 98 3.50 -0.40 -4.71
CA ILE A 98 3.87 -0.46 -6.12
C ILE A 98 2.64 -1.00 -6.89
N PRO A 99 2.27 -0.40 -8.05
CA PRO A 99 2.96 0.64 -8.81
C PRO A 99 2.61 2.09 -8.45
N HIS A 100 1.77 2.34 -7.46
CA HIS A 100 1.25 3.67 -7.12
C HIS A 100 2.36 4.70 -6.92
N PHE A 101 3.27 4.40 -6.00
CA PHE A 101 4.39 5.25 -5.62
C PHE A 101 5.24 5.64 -6.84
N ILE A 102 5.63 4.64 -7.65
CA ILE A 102 6.44 4.85 -8.86
C ILE A 102 5.68 5.68 -9.90
N ALA A 103 4.43 5.31 -10.22
CA ALA A 103 3.65 6.03 -11.23
C ALA A 103 3.43 7.51 -10.85
N GLN A 104 3.22 7.79 -9.57
CA GLN A 104 3.02 9.15 -9.10
C GLN A 104 4.33 9.96 -9.07
N SER A 105 5.46 9.34 -8.76
CA SER A 105 6.76 10.00 -8.82
C SER A 105 7.15 10.37 -10.26
N ILE A 106 6.86 9.50 -11.24
CA ILE A 106 7.08 9.78 -12.67
C ILE A 106 6.14 10.88 -13.17
N GLN A 107 4.88 10.86 -12.75
CA GLN A 107 3.91 11.88 -13.14
C GLN A 107 4.29 13.27 -12.59
N GLY A 108 4.98 13.33 -11.46
CA GLY A 108 5.39 14.57 -10.81
C GLY A 108 4.30 15.21 -9.94
N GLY A 109 4.59 16.40 -9.41
CA GLY A 109 3.72 17.09 -8.45
C GLY A 109 3.73 16.46 -7.07
N VAL A 110 4.82 15.77 -6.72
CA VAL A 110 5.11 15.16 -5.42
C VAL A 110 6.51 15.54 -4.96
N GLU A 111 6.76 15.45 -3.66
CA GLU A 111 8.04 15.81 -3.03
C GLU A 111 8.95 14.57 -2.82
N TYR A 112 8.62 13.45 -3.46
CA TYR A 112 9.37 12.20 -3.40
C TYR A 112 9.67 11.65 -4.79
N SER A 113 10.70 10.81 -4.86
CA SER A 113 11.06 10.01 -6.04
C SER A 113 11.14 8.53 -5.66
N ALA A 114 11.41 7.67 -6.64
CA ALA A 114 11.65 6.24 -6.38
C ALA A 114 12.80 5.99 -5.40
N ASP A 115 13.79 6.89 -5.38
CA ASP A 115 15.01 6.80 -4.57
C ASP A 115 14.93 7.57 -3.24
N SER A 116 13.76 8.11 -2.88
CA SER A 116 13.62 8.93 -1.67
C SER A 116 13.62 8.11 -0.37
N PHE A 117 13.36 6.81 -0.46
CA PHE A 117 13.26 5.92 0.70
C PHE A 117 14.07 4.66 0.51
N GLU A 118 14.63 4.15 1.61
CA GLU A 118 15.30 2.85 1.64
C GLU A 118 14.26 1.74 1.86
N PRO A 119 14.09 0.78 0.93
CA PRO A 119 13.17 -0.33 1.09
C PRO A 119 13.65 -1.29 2.20
N ILE A 120 12.77 -1.59 3.15
CA ILE A 120 13.07 -2.51 4.25
C ILE A 120 12.59 -3.93 3.92
N ALA A 121 11.31 -4.09 3.59
CA ALA A 121 10.72 -5.39 3.29
C ALA A 121 9.47 -5.27 2.40
N ASN A 122 9.20 -6.31 1.63
CA ASN A 122 7.92 -6.52 0.99
C ASN A 122 7.12 -7.55 1.81
N TRP A 123 5.93 -7.17 2.28
CA TRP A 123 5.10 -8.06 3.10
C TRP A 123 3.97 -8.76 2.34
N GLY A 124 3.81 -8.50 1.06
CA GLY A 124 2.81 -9.21 0.26
C GLY A 124 2.38 -8.50 -1.01
N ALA A 125 1.55 -9.20 -1.76
CA ALA A 125 0.83 -8.71 -2.93
C ALA A 125 -0.68 -8.79 -2.67
N ASP A 126 -1.43 -7.87 -3.24
CA ASP A 126 -2.89 -7.81 -3.14
C ASP A 126 -3.45 -7.38 -4.51
N PRO A 127 -3.79 -8.35 -5.36
CA PRO A 127 -4.18 -8.06 -6.73
C PRO A 127 -5.44 -7.21 -6.79
N ALA A 128 -5.57 -6.44 -7.87
CA ALA A 128 -6.77 -5.68 -8.15
C ALA A 128 -7.88 -6.61 -8.66
N VAL A 129 -9.11 -6.35 -8.25
CA VAL A 129 -10.31 -7.06 -8.71
C VAL A 129 -11.34 -6.08 -9.24
N PHE A 130 -12.07 -6.49 -10.29
CA PHE A 130 -13.20 -5.74 -10.81
C PHE A 130 -14.48 -6.19 -10.11
N VAL A 131 -15.18 -5.25 -9.52
CA VAL A 131 -16.35 -5.51 -8.66
C VAL A 131 -17.56 -4.71 -9.10
N VAL A 132 -18.75 -5.28 -8.83
CA VAL A 132 -20.05 -4.62 -9.01
C VAL A 132 -20.92 -4.89 -7.77
N ALA A 133 -21.96 -4.10 -7.55
CA ALA A 133 -22.93 -4.38 -6.49
C ALA A 133 -23.58 -5.76 -6.67
N ALA A 134 -24.02 -6.39 -5.60
CA ALA A 134 -24.61 -7.73 -5.64
C ALA A 134 -25.86 -7.81 -6.53
N ASP A 135 -26.66 -6.75 -6.57
CA ASP A 135 -27.87 -6.59 -7.37
C ASP A 135 -27.62 -6.00 -8.77
N SER A 136 -26.37 -5.76 -9.15
CA SER A 136 -26.01 -5.28 -10.50
C SER A 136 -26.49 -6.24 -11.57
N GLU A 137 -26.87 -5.71 -12.73
CA GLU A 137 -27.20 -6.49 -13.93
C GLU A 137 -25.99 -7.24 -14.53
N PHE A 138 -24.77 -6.77 -14.26
CA PHE A 138 -23.55 -7.40 -14.73
C PHE A 138 -23.21 -8.67 -13.96
N ASN A 139 -22.94 -9.76 -14.66
CA ASN A 139 -22.57 -11.05 -14.10
C ASN A 139 -21.21 -11.56 -14.61
N SER A 140 -20.63 -10.89 -15.61
CA SER A 140 -19.33 -11.20 -16.20
C SER A 140 -18.63 -9.93 -16.68
N MET A 141 -17.34 -10.02 -16.96
CA MET A 141 -16.63 -8.92 -17.62
C MET A 141 -17.15 -8.71 -19.06
N ALA A 142 -17.63 -9.75 -19.71
CA ALA A 142 -18.26 -9.62 -21.05
C ALA A 142 -19.47 -8.69 -21.01
N ASP A 143 -20.36 -8.84 -20.01
CA ASP A 143 -21.53 -7.95 -19.85
C ASP A 143 -21.10 -6.49 -19.68
N VAL A 144 -20.05 -6.26 -18.86
CA VAL A 144 -19.48 -4.93 -18.61
C VAL A 144 -18.93 -4.32 -19.89
N ILE A 145 -18.16 -5.10 -20.66
CA ILE A 145 -17.52 -4.63 -21.90
C ILE A 145 -18.56 -4.36 -22.99
N ASP A 146 -19.54 -5.22 -23.16
CA ASP A 146 -20.62 -5.03 -24.14
C ASP A 146 -21.44 -3.79 -23.81
N TRP A 147 -21.76 -3.59 -22.53
CA TRP A 147 -22.45 -2.39 -22.08
C TRP A 147 -21.62 -1.12 -22.33
N ALA A 148 -20.31 -1.17 -22.01
CA ALA A 148 -19.41 -0.03 -22.20
C ALA A 148 -19.22 0.32 -23.68
N LYS A 149 -19.19 -0.67 -24.58
CA LYS A 149 -19.17 -0.48 -26.04
C LYS A 149 -20.43 0.22 -26.55
N ALA A 150 -21.59 -0.22 -26.04
CA ALA A 150 -22.87 0.40 -26.37
C ALA A 150 -23.06 1.80 -25.78
N ASN A 151 -22.34 2.13 -24.69
CA ASN A 151 -22.49 3.38 -23.95
C ASN A 151 -21.11 4.01 -23.65
N PRO A 152 -20.35 4.49 -24.65
CA PRO A 152 -19.00 5.01 -24.46
C PRO A 152 -18.94 6.13 -23.42
N GLY A 153 -18.05 5.99 -22.43
CA GLY A 153 -17.81 6.97 -21.36
C GLY A 153 -18.92 7.06 -20.31
N LYS A 154 -19.94 6.19 -20.33
CA LYS A 154 -21.05 6.25 -19.35
C LYS A 154 -20.92 5.22 -18.23
N LEU A 155 -20.12 4.17 -18.38
CA LEU A 155 -19.87 3.24 -17.29
C LEU A 155 -19.04 3.93 -16.22
N THR A 156 -19.69 4.29 -15.12
CA THR A 156 -19.02 4.90 -13.96
C THR A 156 -18.37 3.83 -13.12
N PHE A 157 -17.12 4.04 -12.73
CA PHE A 157 -16.46 3.13 -11.80
C PHE A 157 -15.49 3.88 -10.88
N SER A 158 -15.25 3.33 -9.70
CA SER A 158 -14.45 3.97 -8.67
C SER A 158 -13.25 3.12 -8.25
N GLY A 159 -12.24 3.78 -7.72
CA GLY A 159 -11.06 3.18 -7.12
C GLY A 159 -10.37 4.18 -6.19
N ALA A 160 -9.25 3.78 -5.60
CA ALA A 160 -8.62 4.48 -4.48
C ALA A 160 -8.01 5.85 -4.82
N GLY A 161 -7.97 6.26 -6.07
CA GLY A 161 -7.38 7.54 -6.48
C GLY A 161 -6.81 7.51 -7.89
N LEU A 162 -6.23 8.61 -8.34
CA LEU A 162 -5.54 8.69 -9.63
C LEU A 162 -4.11 8.12 -9.51
N PHE A 163 -3.67 7.45 -10.58
CA PHE A 163 -2.33 6.84 -10.70
C PHE A 163 -2.02 5.81 -9.60
N VAL A 164 -3.04 5.23 -9.00
CA VAL A 164 -2.94 4.06 -8.14
C VAL A 164 -3.19 2.79 -8.95
N GLY A 165 -2.87 1.60 -8.39
CA GLY A 165 -3.06 0.33 -9.08
C GLY A 165 -4.47 0.12 -9.63
N HIS A 166 -5.50 0.53 -8.90
CA HIS A 166 -6.89 0.48 -9.36
C HIS A 166 -7.15 1.28 -10.64
N HIS A 167 -6.59 2.48 -10.73
CA HIS A 167 -6.71 3.30 -11.94
C HIS A 167 -5.91 2.72 -13.10
N ILE A 168 -4.72 2.19 -12.82
CA ILE A 168 -3.87 1.56 -13.84
C ILE A 168 -4.55 0.30 -14.39
N ALA A 169 -5.09 -0.57 -13.52
CA ALA A 169 -5.84 -1.75 -13.95
C ALA A 169 -7.06 -1.37 -14.82
N ALA A 170 -7.78 -0.33 -14.44
CA ALA A 170 -8.90 0.17 -15.23
C ALA A 170 -8.47 0.66 -16.63
N LEU A 171 -7.37 1.42 -16.72
CA LEU A 171 -6.81 1.86 -18.00
C LEU A 171 -6.33 0.69 -18.87
N GLN A 172 -5.83 -0.38 -18.25
CA GLN A 172 -5.47 -1.61 -18.97
C GLN A 172 -6.70 -2.31 -19.55
N ILE A 173 -7.79 -2.40 -18.78
CA ILE A 173 -9.08 -2.94 -19.25
C ILE A 173 -9.62 -2.10 -20.42
N GLU A 174 -9.66 -0.76 -20.27
CA GLU A 174 -10.09 0.13 -21.35
C GLU A 174 -9.30 -0.10 -22.63
N LYS A 175 -7.98 -0.22 -22.50
CA LYS A 175 -7.08 -0.46 -23.64
C LYS A 175 -7.28 -1.84 -24.27
N ALA A 176 -7.40 -2.89 -23.46
CA ALA A 176 -7.53 -4.27 -23.94
C ALA A 176 -8.87 -4.50 -24.65
N ALA A 177 -9.94 -3.92 -24.12
CA ALA A 177 -11.31 -4.09 -24.65
C ALA A 177 -11.70 -3.03 -25.68
N ASP A 178 -10.87 -2.01 -25.90
CA ASP A 178 -11.18 -0.84 -26.74
C ASP A 178 -12.49 -0.14 -26.31
N VAL A 179 -12.61 0.16 -25.02
CA VAL A 179 -13.77 0.85 -24.43
C VAL A 179 -13.35 2.12 -23.72
N LYS A 180 -14.34 2.98 -23.44
CA LYS A 180 -14.19 4.17 -22.58
C LYS A 180 -15.11 4.05 -21.39
N MET A 181 -14.53 4.24 -20.19
CA MET A 181 -15.25 4.25 -18.93
C MET A 181 -15.04 5.60 -18.22
N ALA A 182 -15.86 5.92 -17.22
CA ALA A 182 -15.76 7.15 -16.44
C ALA A 182 -15.18 6.82 -15.07
N TYR A 183 -13.88 7.05 -14.88
CA TYR A 183 -13.22 6.83 -13.59
C TYR A 183 -13.52 7.95 -12.59
N ILE A 184 -14.01 7.58 -11.41
CA ILE A 184 -14.33 8.48 -10.30
C ILE A 184 -13.43 8.15 -9.11
N PRO A 185 -12.31 8.89 -8.92
CA PRO A 185 -11.37 8.62 -7.84
C PRO A 185 -12.01 8.91 -6.48
N ASN A 186 -11.92 7.97 -5.54
CA ASN A 186 -12.46 8.16 -4.21
C ASN A 186 -11.43 8.74 -3.24
N LYS A 187 -11.80 9.83 -2.55
CA LYS A 187 -10.92 10.53 -1.61
C LYS A 187 -10.57 9.70 -0.36
N SER A 188 -11.44 8.77 0.00
CA SER A 188 -11.25 7.86 1.14
C SER A 188 -10.51 6.57 0.78
N GLY A 189 -9.93 6.50 -0.44
CA GLY A 189 -9.21 5.31 -0.89
C GLY A 189 -10.12 4.14 -1.29
N GLY A 190 -9.58 2.91 -1.26
CA GLY A 190 -10.30 1.69 -1.67
C GLY A 190 -11.55 1.42 -0.86
N SER A 191 -11.51 1.65 0.44
CA SER A 191 -12.69 1.47 1.31
C SER A 191 -13.85 2.41 0.93
N GLY A 192 -13.54 3.65 0.55
CA GLY A 192 -14.54 4.58 0.05
C GLY A 192 -15.07 4.19 -1.32
N ALA A 193 -14.20 3.73 -2.23
CA ALA A 193 -14.60 3.23 -3.54
C ALA A 193 -15.54 2.02 -3.43
N MET A 194 -15.24 1.07 -2.53
CA MET A 194 -16.10 -0.07 -2.26
C MET A 194 -17.49 0.34 -1.76
N LYS A 195 -17.54 1.30 -0.82
CA LYS A 195 -18.82 1.84 -0.32
C LYS A 195 -19.65 2.48 -1.43
N ALA A 196 -19.01 3.22 -2.34
CA ALA A 196 -19.68 3.84 -3.49
C ALA A 196 -20.29 2.79 -4.44
N VAL A 197 -19.61 1.65 -4.66
CA VAL A 197 -20.16 0.51 -5.42
C VAL A 197 -21.37 -0.10 -4.70
N ILE A 198 -21.24 -0.43 -3.42
CA ILE A 198 -22.32 -1.04 -2.62
C ILE A 198 -23.54 -0.13 -2.55
N ALA A 199 -23.35 1.18 -2.47
CA ALA A 199 -24.41 2.18 -2.43
C ALA A 199 -25.03 2.50 -3.81
N GLY A 200 -24.51 1.94 -4.91
CA GLY A 200 -24.98 2.24 -6.27
C GLY A 200 -24.63 3.66 -6.75
N GLU A 201 -23.70 4.36 -6.08
CA GLU A 201 -23.23 5.68 -6.52
C GLU A 201 -22.42 5.60 -7.81
N VAL A 202 -21.80 4.43 -8.06
CA VAL A 202 -21.09 4.07 -9.29
C VAL A 202 -21.51 2.66 -9.72
N MET A 203 -21.42 2.37 -11.02
CA MET A 203 -21.85 1.09 -11.58
C MET A 203 -20.88 -0.05 -11.26
N ALA A 204 -19.59 0.27 -11.12
CA ALA A 204 -18.53 -0.70 -10.86
C ALA A 204 -17.38 -0.11 -10.02
N GLY A 205 -16.45 -0.95 -9.64
CA GLY A 205 -15.23 -0.54 -8.97
C GLY A 205 -14.05 -1.44 -9.29
N VAL A 206 -12.86 -0.89 -9.06
CA VAL A 206 -11.63 -1.67 -8.96
C VAL A 206 -11.11 -1.52 -7.54
N ASN A 207 -10.96 -2.66 -6.85
CA ASN A 207 -10.54 -2.72 -5.46
C ASN A 207 -9.44 -3.76 -5.27
N ASN A 208 -8.86 -3.80 -4.08
CA ASN A 208 -7.98 -4.88 -3.67
C ASN A 208 -8.78 -6.16 -3.38
N LEU A 209 -8.21 -7.30 -3.70
CA LEU A 209 -8.82 -8.60 -3.46
C LEU A 209 -9.17 -8.81 -1.99
N SER A 210 -8.29 -8.40 -1.06
CA SER A 210 -8.52 -8.53 0.39
C SER A 210 -9.73 -7.73 0.89
N ASP A 211 -10.00 -6.55 0.33
CA ASP A 211 -11.20 -5.76 0.64
C ASP A 211 -12.44 -6.39 0.01
N ALA A 212 -12.33 -6.83 -1.25
CA ALA A 212 -13.43 -7.41 -2.02
C ALA A 212 -13.86 -8.77 -1.48
N PHE A 213 -12.94 -9.60 -1.00
CA PHE A 213 -13.25 -10.90 -0.40
C PHE A 213 -14.27 -10.74 0.74
N ARG A 214 -14.01 -9.84 1.68
CA ARG A 214 -14.92 -9.59 2.82
C ARG A 214 -16.30 -9.08 2.39
N ALA A 215 -16.33 -8.19 1.39
CA ALA A 215 -17.59 -7.64 0.89
C ALA A 215 -18.40 -8.70 0.10
N ARG A 216 -17.73 -9.59 -0.61
CA ARG A 216 -18.34 -10.74 -1.28
C ARG A 216 -18.92 -11.73 -0.29
N GLU A 217 -18.17 -12.12 0.76
CA GLU A 217 -18.65 -13.01 1.83
C GLU A 217 -19.87 -12.41 2.55
N ALA A 218 -19.94 -11.09 2.68
CA ALA A 218 -21.11 -10.37 3.20
C ALA A 218 -22.27 -10.29 2.19
N GLY A 219 -22.11 -10.80 0.98
CA GLY A 219 -23.13 -10.79 -0.07
C GLY A 219 -23.47 -9.41 -0.63
N THR A 220 -22.57 -8.43 -0.51
CA THR A 220 -22.83 -7.04 -0.92
C THR A 220 -22.31 -6.71 -2.31
N ILE A 221 -21.41 -7.53 -2.85
CA ILE A 221 -20.84 -7.37 -4.19
C ILE A 221 -20.70 -8.71 -4.92
N LYS A 222 -20.51 -8.60 -6.24
CA LYS A 222 -19.94 -9.66 -7.11
C LYS A 222 -18.55 -9.24 -7.56
N ILE A 223 -17.62 -10.22 -7.64
CA ILE A 223 -16.29 -10.04 -8.22
C ILE A 223 -16.33 -10.68 -9.62
N LEU A 224 -16.05 -9.89 -10.65
CA LEU A 224 -16.17 -10.33 -12.04
C LEU A 224 -14.83 -10.76 -12.65
N GLY A 225 -13.72 -10.36 -12.06
CA GLY A 225 -12.39 -10.76 -12.52
C GLY A 225 -11.28 -10.28 -11.60
N VAL A 226 -10.18 -11.02 -11.60
CA VAL A 226 -8.96 -10.70 -10.84
C VAL A 226 -7.81 -10.36 -11.78
N ALA A 227 -7.09 -9.28 -11.50
CA ALA A 227 -5.91 -8.85 -12.25
C ALA A 227 -4.67 -9.57 -11.73
N ASP A 228 -4.55 -10.85 -12.04
CA ASP A 228 -3.42 -11.69 -11.69
C ASP A 228 -3.14 -12.67 -12.84
N LEU A 229 -1.98 -13.33 -12.82
CA LEU A 229 -1.59 -14.33 -13.80
C LEU A 229 -2.34 -15.65 -13.60
N GLU A 230 -2.73 -15.96 -12.37
CA GLU A 230 -3.43 -17.18 -11.98
C GLU A 230 -4.64 -16.83 -11.11
N ARG A 231 -5.62 -17.74 -11.06
CA ARG A 231 -6.76 -17.60 -10.15
C ARG A 231 -6.29 -17.65 -8.70
N ASN A 232 -6.88 -16.82 -7.87
CA ASN A 232 -6.54 -16.80 -6.46
C ASN A 232 -7.07 -18.05 -5.74
N ALA A 233 -6.22 -18.71 -4.93
CA ALA A 233 -6.56 -19.94 -4.20
C ALA A 233 -7.75 -19.79 -3.23
N PHE A 234 -8.07 -18.57 -2.79
CA PHE A 234 -9.24 -18.29 -1.94
C PHE A 234 -10.51 -17.97 -2.75
N MET A 235 -10.40 -17.83 -4.08
CA MET A 235 -11.48 -17.48 -4.99
C MET A 235 -11.28 -18.14 -6.35
N GLU A 236 -11.13 -19.45 -6.39
CA GLU A 236 -10.89 -20.24 -7.62
C GLU A 236 -12.05 -20.14 -8.65
N ASP A 237 -13.23 -19.81 -8.19
CA ASP A 237 -14.40 -19.58 -9.03
C ASP A 237 -14.38 -18.24 -9.78
N VAL A 238 -13.51 -17.28 -9.38
CA VAL A 238 -13.35 -15.99 -10.05
C VAL A 238 -12.26 -16.11 -11.13
N PRO A 239 -12.59 -15.90 -12.41
CA PRO A 239 -11.60 -15.98 -13.48
C PRO A 239 -10.63 -14.78 -13.41
N THR A 240 -9.42 -14.96 -13.93
CA THR A 240 -8.52 -13.83 -14.15
C THR A 240 -9.04 -12.95 -15.29
N LEU A 241 -8.60 -11.68 -15.33
CA LEU A 241 -8.90 -10.81 -16.48
C LEU A 241 -8.24 -11.35 -17.74
N MET A 242 -7.05 -11.97 -17.65
CA MET A 242 -6.38 -12.60 -18.78
C MET A 242 -7.16 -13.78 -19.36
N GLU A 243 -7.77 -14.64 -18.52
CA GLU A 243 -8.65 -15.73 -18.99
C GLU A 243 -9.87 -15.20 -19.77
N GLN A 244 -10.24 -13.95 -19.52
CA GLN A 244 -11.35 -13.26 -20.18
C GLN A 244 -10.90 -12.37 -21.35
N GLY A 245 -9.62 -12.43 -21.73
CA GLY A 245 -9.06 -11.68 -22.86
C GLY A 245 -8.77 -10.21 -22.61
N LEU A 246 -8.58 -9.83 -21.32
CA LEU A 246 -8.38 -8.46 -20.87
C LEU A 246 -6.99 -8.22 -20.26
#